data_01df595ac992e4291007aaf8c4362157
#
_entry.id   01df595ac992e4291007aaf8c4362157
#
_cell.length_a   1.000
_cell.length_b   1.000
_cell.length_c   1.000
_cell.angle_alpha   90.00
_cell.angle_beta   90.00
_cell.angle_gamma   90.00
#
_symmetry.space_group_name_H-M   'P 1'
#
loop_
_entity.id
_entity.type
_entity.pdbx_description
1 polymer ?
#
loop_
_entity_poly.entity_id
_entity_poly.type
_entity_poly.pdbx_seq_one_letter_code
_entity_poly.pdbx_strand_id
1 'polypeptide(L)'
;METILKAENISRSFKINDNTTVDALKDINLEVEKNKLVVLRGRSGSGKTTLINILGALDRPTGGDVYFDGKKITGLTDKEMDKLRRNDMSFVFQSVALIPTMTAYENVEFSMSECLMPSV
;
A
#
# COMPACT_ATOMS: atom_id res chain seq x y z
N MET A 1 -2.04 23.60 -1.38
CA MET A 1 -2.90 22.40 -1.31
C MET A 1 -2.26 21.37 -0.40
N GLU A 2 -3.09 20.68 0.36
CA GLU A 2 -2.55 19.70 1.31
C GLU A 2 -2.17 18.40 0.64
N THR A 3 -0.97 17.92 0.94
CA THR A 3 -0.50 16.61 0.50
C THR A 3 -1.03 15.55 1.45
N ILE A 4 -1.74 14.54 0.91
CA ILE A 4 -2.25 13.44 1.71
C ILE A 4 -1.26 12.28 1.77
N LEU A 5 -0.50 12.06 0.71
CA LEU A 5 0.46 10.97 0.61
C LEU A 5 1.74 11.48 -0.03
N LYS A 6 2.87 11.18 0.59
CA LYS A 6 4.18 11.58 0.10
C LYS A 6 5.17 10.43 0.19
N ALA A 7 5.88 10.18 -0.89
CA ALA A 7 6.97 9.21 -0.93
C ALA A 7 8.28 9.94 -1.20
N GLU A 8 9.29 9.67 -0.40
CA GLU A 8 10.62 10.27 -0.52
C GLU A 8 11.67 9.17 -0.68
N ASN A 9 12.36 9.19 -1.81
CA ASN A 9 13.51 8.31 -2.09
C ASN A 9 13.18 6.82 -1.86
N ILE A 10 12.01 6.39 -2.29
CA ILE A 10 11.56 5.02 -2.10
C ILE A 10 12.36 4.07 -2.99
N SER A 11 12.95 3.07 -2.36
CA SER A 11 13.66 2.00 -3.02
C SER A 11 13.16 0.66 -2.51
N ARG A 12 13.06 -0.31 -3.40
CA ARG A 12 12.68 -1.67 -3.03
C ARG A 12 13.49 -2.66 -3.85
N SER A 13 14.26 -3.49 -3.17
CA SER A 13 15.08 -4.52 -3.77
C SER A 13 14.63 -5.88 -3.29
N PHE A 14 14.59 -6.85 -4.20
CA PHE A 14 14.25 -8.23 -3.89
C PHE A 14 15.45 -9.13 -4.15
N LYS A 15 15.76 -9.97 -3.19
CA LYS A 15 16.83 -10.96 -3.33
C LYS A 15 16.24 -12.21 -3.98
N ILE A 16 16.72 -12.53 -5.20
CA ILE A 16 16.25 -13.71 -5.94
C ILE A 16 17.05 -14.95 -5.49
N ASN A 17 18.37 -14.79 -5.33
CA ASN A 17 19.25 -15.84 -4.82
C ASN A 17 20.43 -15.18 -4.12
N ASP A 18 21.38 -15.97 -3.63
CA ASP A 18 22.51 -15.45 -2.85
C ASP A 18 23.37 -14.42 -3.58
N ASN A 19 23.36 -14.44 -4.92
CA ASN A 19 24.18 -13.55 -5.74
C ASN A 19 23.40 -12.57 -6.60
N THR A 20 22.05 -12.63 -6.59
CA THR A 20 21.23 -11.80 -7.48
C THR A 20 20.20 -11.02 -6.70
N THR A 21 20.22 -9.70 -6.89
CA THR A 21 19.24 -8.78 -6.34
C THR A 21 18.60 -8.01 -7.49
N VAL A 22 17.28 -7.83 -7.44
CA VAL A 22 16.54 -7.04 -8.42
C VAL A 22 16.00 -5.80 -7.74
N ASP A 23 16.29 -4.62 -8.30
CA ASP A 23 15.77 -3.35 -7.82
C ASP A 23 14.44 -3.06 -8.52
N ALA A 24 13.33 -3.30 -7.82
CA ALA A 24 12.00 -3.03 -8.35
C ALA A 24 11.71 -1.53 -8.36
N LEU A 25 12.20 -0.81 -7.37
CA LEU A 25 12.05 0.64 -7.24
C LEU A 25 13.39 1.25 -6.85
N LYS A 26 13.67 2.44 -7.42
CA LYS A 26 14.90 3.17 -7.14
C LYS A 26 14.62 4.66 -7.10
N ASP A 27 14.88 5.27 -5.93
CA ASP A 27 14.74 6.72 -5.71
C ASP A 27 13.42 7.31 -6.21
N ILE A 28 12.31 6.66 -5.86
CA ILE A 28 10.99 7.12 -6.27
C ILE A 28 10.51 8.24 -5.35
N ASN A 29 10.15 9.36 -5.94
CA ASN A 29 9.60 10.52 -5.24
C ASN A 29 8.25 10.87 -5.85
N LEU A 30 7.23 11.01 -5.02
CA LEU A 30 5.93 11.47 -5.49
C LEU A 30 5.14 12.10 -4.35
N GLU A 31 4.17 12.94 -4.73
CA GLU A 31 3.23 13.54 -3.80
C GLU A 31 1.82 13.41 -4.38
N VAL A 32 0.87 13.09 -3.52
CA VAL A 32 -0.55 13.04 -3.87
C VAL A 32 -1.28 14.06 -3.01
N GLU A 33 -1.93 15.01 -3.65
CA GLU A 33 -2.73 16.02 -2.96
C GLU A 33 -4.09 15.46 -2.58
N LYS A 34 -4.69 16.01 -1.53
CA LYS A 34 -6.05 15.65 -1.12
C LYS A 34 -7.06 15.91 -2.25
N ASN A 35 -8.03 15.03 -2.36
CA ASN A 35 -9.14 15.13 -3.33
C ASN A 35 -8.67 15.10 -4.79
N LYS A 36 -7.57 14.42 -5.07
CA LYS A 36 -7.05 14.23 -6.42
C LYS A 36 -7.00 12.75 -6.80
N LEU A 37 -7.23 12.49 -8.07
CA LEU A 37 -7.03 11.17 -8.66
C LEU A 37 -5.64 11.15 -9.31
N VAL A 38 -4.80 10.20 -8.91
CA VAL A 38 -3.46 10.04 -9.46
C VAL A 38 -3.38 8.67 -10.13
N VAL A 39 -2.87 8.63 -11.35
CA VAL A 39 -2.74 7.42 -12.14
C VAL A 39 -1.26 7.08 -12.34
N LEU A 40 -0.87 5.87 -11.98
CA LEU A 40 0.47 5.35 -12.26
C LEU A 40 0.42 4.57 -13.58
N ARG A 41 1.29 4.95 -14.50
CA ARG A 41 1.43 4.29 -15.79
C ARG A 41 2.78 3.63 -15.92
N GLY A 42 2.83 2.55 -16.66
CA GLY A 42 4.06 1.83 -16.94
C GLY A 42 3.76 0.43 -17.44
N ARG A 43 4.78 -0.20 -18.00
CA ARG A 43 4.69 -1.57 -18.48
C ARG A 43 4.56 -2.55 -17.31
N SER A 44 4.05 -3.75 -17.58
CA SER A 44 4.08 -4.85 -16.62
C SER A 44 5.53 -5.07 -16.15
N GLY A 45 5.72 -5.22 -14.85
CA GLY A 45 7.05 -5.39 -14.28
C GLY A 45 7.82 -4.10 -14.04
N SER A 46 7.20 -2.93 -14.23
CA SER A 46 7.86 -1.63 -14.00
C SER A 46 7.88 -1.19 -12.53
N GLY A 47 7.33 -2.00 -11.62
CA GLY A 47 7.31 -1.69 -10.19
C GLY A 47 6.04 -1.01 -9.68
N LYS A 48 5.01 -0.83 -10.53
CA LYS A 48 3.76 -0.17 -10.13
C LYS A 48 3.08 -0.86 -8.94
N THR A 49 2.91 -2.17 -9.01
CA THR A 49 2.29 -2.95 -7.94
C THR A 49 3.11 -2.86 -6.66
N THR A 50 4.43 -2.94 -6.77
CA THR A 50 5.34 -2.81 -5.63
C THR A 50 5.18 -1.45 -4.96
N LEU A 51 5.13 -0.38 -5.76
CA LEU A 51 4.96 0.97 -5.25
C LEU A 51 3.60 1.14 -4.55
N ILE A 52 2.53 0.65 -5.17
CA ILE A 52 1.18 0.71 -4.59
C ILE A 52 1.12 -0.04 -3.25
N ASN A 53 1.75 -1.20 -3.17
CA ASN A 53 1.81 -1.97 -1.92
C ASN A 53 2.53 -1.21 -0.80
N ILE A 54 3.60 -0.52 -1.13
CA ILE A 54 4.35 0.29 -0.16
C ILE A 54 3.53 1.51 0.27
N LEU A 55 2.91 2.21 -0.67
CA LEU A 55 2.07 3.37 -0.38
C LEU A 55 0.83 3.00 0.43
N GLY A 56 0.31 1.80 0.23
CA GLY A 56 -0.86 1.29 0.95
C GLY A 56 -0.54 0.62 2.27
N ALA A 57 0.69 0.70 2.74
CA ALA A 57 1.15 0.09 3.99
C ALA A 57 1.01 -1.43 4.02
N LEU A 58 1.02 -2.08 2.85
CA LEU A 58 1.01 -3.54 2.74
C LEU A 58 2.43 -4.13 2.71
N ASP A 59 3.41 -3.32 2.35
CA ASP A 59 4.81 -3.73 2.30
C ASP A 59 5.68 -2.58 2.78
N ARG A 60 6.93 -2.87 3.08
CA ARG A 60 7.91 -1.89 3.54
C ARG A 60 8.94 -1.64 2.45
N PRO A 61 9.37 -0.38 2.25
CA PRO A 61 10.46 -0.12 1.32
C PRO A 61 11.79 -0.61 1.89
N THR A 62 12.74 -0.91 1.01
CA THR A 62 14.12 -1.18 1.41
C THR A 62 14.79 0.09 1.90
N GLY A 63 14.47 1.21 1.27
CA GLY A 63 14.94 2.54 1.67
C GLY A 63 13.90 3.60 1.37
N GLY A 64 14.08 4.76 1.98
CA GLY A 64 13.17 5.89 1.82
C GLY A 64 12.05 5.91 2.83
N ASP A 65 11.21 6.92 2.74
CA ASP A 65 10.14 7.17 3.70
C ASP A 65 8.81 7.47 3.00
N VAL A 66 7.72 7.03 3.63
CA VAL A 66 6.36 7.33 3.18
C VAL A 66 5.65 8.08 4.31
N TYR A 67 4.95 9.14 3.93
CA TYR A 67 4.16 9.96 4.86
C TYR A 67 2.70 9.94 4.43
N PHE A 68 1.82 9.71 5.38
CA PHE A 68 0.37 9.78 5.17
C PHE A 68 -0.20 10.84 6.10
N ASP A 69 -0.85 11.84 5.50
CA ASP A 69 -1.44 12.98 6.22
C ASP A 69 -0.44 13.64 7.19
N GLY A 70 0.80 13.81 6.71
CA GLY A 70 1.88 14.41 7.48
C GLY A 70 2.57 13.47 8.46
N LYS A 71 2.10 12.25 8.61
CA LYS A 71 2.65 11.28 9.55
C LYS A 71 3.49 10.23 8.84
N LYS A 72 4.70 10.01 9.31
CA LYS A 72 5.60 9.00 8.77
C LYS A 72 5.08 7.59 9.08
N ILE A 73 4.83 6.79 8.04
CA ILE A 73 4.30 5.44 8.21
C ILE A 73 5.35 4.34 8.07
N THR A 74 6.54 4.65 7.57
CA THR A 74 7.60 3.65 7.35
C THR A 74 8.23 3.13 8.65
N GLY A 75 8.03 3.81 9.76
CA GLY A 75 8.53 3.35 11.06
C GLY A 75 7.48 2.67 11.94
N LEU A 76 6.26 2.49 11.43
CA LEU A 76 5.17 1.90 12.20
C LEU A 76 5.33 0.39 12.37
N THR A 77 4.84 -0.13 13.48
CA THR A 77 4.74 -1.58 13.71
C THR A 77 3.67 -2.17 12.79
N ASP A 78 3.68 -3.49 12.61
CA ASP A 78 2.67 -4.19 11.81
C ASP A 78 1.25 -3.94 12.33
N LYS A 79 1.09 -3.89 13.64
CA LYS A 79 -0.20 -3.60 14.29
C LYS A 79 -0.68 -2.17 13.96
N GLU A 80 0.22 -1.21 13.99
CA GLU A 80 -0.09 0.19 13.65
C GLU A 80 -0.42 0.34 12.17
N MET A 81 0.28 -0.37 11.29
CA MET A 81 0.00 -0.39 9.87
C MET A 81 -1.37 -1.03 9.57
N ASP A 82 -1.73 -2.10 10.29
CA ASP A 82 -3.05 -2.71 10.19
C ASP A 82 -4.16 -1.73 10.57
N LYS A 83 -3.95 -0.99 11.63
CA LYS A 83 -4.91 0.02 12.09
C LYS A 83 -5.08 1.13 11.05
N LEU A 84 -3.99 1.56 10.43
CA LEU A 84 -4.01 2.57 9.37
C LEU A 84 -4.83 2.09 8.18
N ARG A 85 -4.63 0.84 7.74
CA ARG A 85 -5.38 0.25 6.63
C ARG A 85 -6.87 0.09 6.94
N ARG A 86 -7.23 -0.18 8.18
CA ARG A 86 -8.64 -0.32 8.57
C ARG A 86 -9.38 1.01 8.60
N ASN A 87 -8.72 2.05 9.09
CA ASN A 87 -9.39 3.31 9.42
C ASN A 87 -9.20 4.41 8.38
N ASP A 88 -8.05 4.44 7.71
CA ASP A 88 -7.65 5.58 6.90
C ASP A 88 -7.40 5.27 5.44
N MET A 89 -7.11 4.02 5.11
CA MET A 89 -6.79 3.59 3.76
C MET A 89 -7.62 2.39 3.33
N SER A 90 -7.86 2.30 2.04
CA SER A 90 -8.51 1.13 1.44
C SER A 90 -7.70 0.69 0.22
N PHE A 91 -7.71 -0.61 -0.04
CA PHE A 91 -6.94 -1.20 -1.14
C PHE A 91 -7.85 -2.06 -2.01
N VAL A 92 -7.75 -1.85 -3.33
CA VAL A 92 -8.44 -2.68 -4.31
C VAL A 92 -7.40 -3.54 -5.00
N PHE A 93 -7.49 -4.86 -4.78
CA PHE A 93 -6.53 -5.80 -5.34
C PHE A 93 -6.77 -6.05 -6.83
N GLN A 94 -5.70 -6.33 -7.56
CA GLN A 94 -5.76 -6.69 -8.97
C GLN A 94 -6.50 -8.01 -9.16
N SER A 95 -6.28 -8.96 -8.27
CA SER A 95 -6.97 -10.24 -8.27
C SER A 95 -8.23 -10.14 -7.42
N VAL A 96 -9.32 -10.77 -7.87
CA VAL A 96 -10.58 -10.78 -7.15
C VAL A 96 -10.45 -11.67 -5.93
N ALA A 97 -10.49 -11.08 -4.73
CA ALA A 97 -10.39 -11.80 -3.47
C ALA A 97 -11.79 -12.10 -2.93
N LEU A 98 -12.56 -12.92 -3.66
CA LEU A 98 -13.90 -13.34 -3.26
C LEU A 98 -13.84 -14.72 -2.61
N ILE A 99 -14.70 -14.92 -1.61
CA ILE A 99 -14.90 -16.24 -1.02
C ILE A 99 -15.98 -16.93 -1.85
N PRO A 100 -15.64 -18.01 -2.59
CA PRO A 100 -16.57 -18.61 -3.56
C PRO A 100 -17.84 -19.20 -2.96
N THR A 101 -17.79 -19.59 -1.70
CA THR A 101 -18.94 -20.18 -0.99
C THR A 101 -19.90 -19.14 -0.41
N MET A 102 -19.55 -17.87 -0.51
CA MET A 102 -20.37 -16.76 -0.03
C MET A 102 -21.06 -16.04 -1.18
N THR A 103 -22.21 -15.45 -0.91
CA THR A 103 -22.92 -14.60 -1.86
C THR A 103 -22.17 -13.28 -2.03
N ALA A 104 -22.56 -12.50 -3.05
CA ALA A 104 -22.00 -11.15 -3.25
C ALA A 104 -22.22 -10.26 -2.02
N TYR A 105 -23.42 -10.31 -1.44
CA TYR A 105 -23.76 -9.57 -0.22
C TYR A 105 -22.85 -9.97 0.95
N GLU A 106 -22.70 -11.27 1.17
CA GLU A 106 -21.85 -11.79 2.26
C GLU A 106 -20.40 -11.39 2.11
N ASN A 107 -19.86 -11.38 0.88
CA ASN A 107 -18.49 -10.93 0.62
C ASN A 107 -18.28 -9.47 1.02
N VAL A 108 -19.23 -8.59 0.68
CA VAL A 108 -19.15 -7.18 1.04
C VAL A 108 -19.32 -7.00 2.55
N GLU A 109 -20.28 -7.67 3.12
CA GLU A 109 -20.55 -7.61 4.57
C GLU A 109 -19.35 -8.06 5.40
N PHE A 110 -18.67 -9.12 4.99
CA PHE A 110 -17.47 -9.62 5.66
C PHE A 110 -16.37 -8.55 5.69
N SER A 111 -16.12 -7.90 4.57
CA SER A 111 -15.11 -6.83 4.48
C SER A 111 -15.48 -5.64 5.37
N MET A 112 -16.75 -5.26 5.38
CA MET A 112 -17.23 -4.17 6.23
C MET A 112 -17.13 -4.51 7.71
N SER A 113 -17.42 -5.74 8.07
CA SER A 113 -17.32 -6.21 9.46
C SER A 113 -15.91 -6.08 10.01
N GLU A 114 -14.90 -6.39 9.20
CA GLU A 114 -13.50 -6.23 9.59
C GLU A 114 -13.15 -4.76 9.85
N CYS A 115 -13.71 -3.85 9.07
CA CYS A 115 -13.48 -2.42 9.25
C CYS A 115 -14.19 -1.86 10.48
N LEU A 116 -15.36 -2.43 10.84
CA LEU A 116 -16.19 -1.94 11.94
C LEU A 116 -15.86 -2.60 13.29
N MET A 117 -15.12 -3.69 13.29
CA MET A 117 -14.74 -4.35 14.53
C MET A 117 -13.72 -3.50 15.30
N PRO A 118 -13.94 -3.30 16.61
CA PRO A 118 -12.94 -2.62 17.41
C PRO A 118 -11.64 -3.43 17.42
N SER A 119 -10.54 -2.75 17.25
CA SER A 119 -9.22 -3.39 17.35
C SER A 119 -9.01 -3.86 18.79
N VAL A 120 -8.87 -5.14 18.94
CA VAL A 120 -8.58 -5.76 20.23
C VAL A 120 -7.10 -5.66 20.51
#